data_08186e078e7a5a88d5a89607f9bb0a52
#
_entry.id   08186e078e7a5a88d5a89607f9bb0a52
#
_cell.length_a   1.000
_cell.length_b   1.000
_cell.length_c   1.000
_cell.angle_alpha   90.00
_cell.angle_beta   90.00
_cell.angle_gamma   90.00
#
_symmetry.space_group_name_H-M   'P 1'
#
loop_
_entity.id
_entity.type
_entity.pdbx_description
1 polymer ?
#
loop_
_entity_poly.entity_id
_entity_poly.type
_entity_poly.pdbx_seq_one_letter_code
_entity_poly.pdbx_strand_id
1 'polypeptide(L)'
;TTAVELSDGRGAESLSRFAWERGDLVLGDRGYAKANDLVAVADAGADYVVRIGWNALKLRTHDGLPFDLFAALDRLPEQGMAEAEISIALDRAGTRRSPARLVMLRKTETDAEASRCKARRKSRRQGKTVNANTLKAAGYVLLLTSLDANRAAAADVLALYRVRWQIELVFKRLKSLLDLAALPAKDPDLARSWIYAKLIVALLLENVCHDALDSPPCAEPIPPADDLSMAPASPAA
;
A
#
# COMPACT_ATOMS: atom_id res chain seq x y z
N THR A 1 -2.50 17.32 -7.23
CA THR A 1 -3.26 16.88 -6.03
C THR A 1 -4.66 17.44 -6.08
N THR A 2 -5.67 16.59 -6.14
CA THR A 2 -7.08 17.00 -6.25
C THR A 2 -7.76 17.13 -4.90
N ALA A 3 -7.36 16.34 -3.91
CA ALA A 3 -7.88 16.40 -2.55
C ALA A 3 -6.83 16.00 -1.51
N VAL A 4 -6.89 16.62 -0.35
CA VAL A 4 -6.09 16.27 0.83
C VAL A 4 -7.01 16.23 2.03
N GLU A 5 -7.00 15.14 2.77
CA GLU A 5 -7.71 15.01 4.02
C GLU A 5 -6.74 14.89 5.21
N LEU A 6 -6.96 15.70 6.22
CA LEU A 6 -6.26 15.65 7.49
C LEU A 6 -7.20 15.04 8.54
N SER A 7 -6.76 13.98 9.18
CA SER A 7 -7.46 13.38 10.31
C SER A 7 -6.64 13.50 11.58
N ASP A 8 -7.32 13.50 12.72
CA ASP A 8 -6.65 13.36 14.01
C ASP A 8 -6.05 11.95 14.16
N GLY A 9 -5.12 11.79 15.10
CA GLY A 9 -4.46 10.49 15.34
C GLY A 9 -5.38 9.40 15.87
N ARG A 10 -6.67 9.70 16.13
CA ARG A 10 -7.71 8.75 16.56
C ARG A 10 -8.52 8.22 15.39
N GLY A 11 -8.55 8.96 14.28
CA GLY A 11 -9.23 8.56 13.05
C GLY A 11 -8.48 7.43 12.34
N ALA A 12 -9.13 6.27 12.13
CA ALA A 12 -8.56 5.21 11.32
C ALA A 12 -8.48 5.64 9.85
N GLU A 13 -7.44 5.19 9.15
CA GLU A 13 -7.33 5.31 7.69
C GLU A 13 -8.56 4.68 7.02
N SER A 14 -9.24 5.41 6.13
CA SER A 14 -10.43 4.94 5.42
C SER A 14 -10.55 5.59 4.06
N LEU A 15 -10.89 4.78 3.05
CA LEU A 15 -11.18 5.25 1.70
C LEU A 15 -12.55 5.93 1.60
N SER A 16 -13.44 5.70 2.56
CA SER A 16 -14.77 6.34 2.59
C SER A 16 -14.74 7.85 2.87
N ARG A 17 -13.57 8.40 3.17
CA ARG A 17 -13.38 9.84 3.36
C ARG A 17 -13.27 10.63 2.06
N PHE A 18 -13.05 9.93 0.96
CA PHE A 18 -12.89 10.53 -0.36
C PHE A 18 -14.12 10.22 -1.22
N ALA A 19 -14.51 11.18 -2.03
CA ALA A 19 -15.45 10.94 -3.11
C ALA A 19 -14.68 10.33 -4.29
N TRP A 20 -15.11 9.16 -4.74
CA TRP A 20 -14.51 8.44 -5.85
C TRP A 20 -15.34 8.65 -7.10
N GLU A 21 -14.67 8.80 -8.23
CA GLU A 21 -15.30 8.96 -9.53
C GLU A 21 -14.93 7.80 -10.46
N ARG A 22 -15.74 7.62 -11.47
CA ARG A 22 -15.48 6.59 -12.49
C ARG A 22 -14.15 6.85 -13.19
N GLY A 23 -13.29 5.84 -13.20
CA GLY A 23 -11.96 5.92 -13.79
C GLY A 23 -10.83 6.27 -12.80
N ASP A 24 -11.17 6.60 -11.56
CA ASP A 24 -10.15 6.74 -10.52
C ASP A 24 -9.47 5.40 -10.23
N LEU A 25 -8.19 5.45 -9.87
CA LEU A 25 -7.43 4.30 -9.41
C LEU A 25 -6.82 4.56 -8.04
N VAL A 26 -7.25 3.77 -7.06
CA VAL A 26 -6.77 3.86 -5.68
C VAL A 26 -5.59 2.93 -5.45
N LEU A 27 -4.45 3.48 -5.05
CA LEU A 27 -3.29 2.71 -4.62
C LEU A 27 -3.17 2.77 -3.09
N GLY A 28 -3.49 1.67 -2.40
CA GLY A 28 -3.56 1.63 -0.94
C GLY A 28 -2.56 0.66 -0.30
N ASP A 29 -2.13 0.99 0.92
CA ASP A 29 -1.39 0.04 1.74
C ASP A 29 -2.33 -0.80 2.62
N ARG A 30 -1.76 -1.56 3.57
CA ARG A 30 -2.53 -2.47 4.43
C ARG A 30 -3.55 -1.78 5.34
N GLY A 31 -3.37 -0.52 5.66
CA GLY A 31 -4.29 0.25 6.50
C GLY A 31 -5.64 0.45 5.82
N TYR A 32 -5.63 0.54 4.50
CA TYR A 32 -6.83 0.75 3.68
C TYR A 32 -7.57 -0.52 3.28
N ALA A 33 -7.07 -1.71 3.64
CA ALA A 33 -7.68 -3.00 3.29
C ALA A 33 -8.93 -3.28 4.14
N LYS A 34 -10.00 -2.53 3.94
CA LYS A 34 -11.30 -2.70 4.58
C LYS A 34 -12.36 -3.06 3.54
N ALA A 35 -13.10 -4.15 3.77
CA ALA A 35 -14.03 -4.68 2.79
C ALA A 35 -15.07 -3.65 2.31
N ASN A 36 -15.72 -2.94 3.24
CA ASN A 36 -16.74 -1.97 2.88
C ASN A 36 -16.18 -0.76 2.11
N ASP A 37 -14.96 -0.31 2.46
CA ASP A 37 -14.30 0.80 1.77
C ASP A 37 -13.95 0.42 0.32
N LEU A 38 -13.41 -0.79 0.11
CA LEU A 38 -13.05 -1.29 -1.22
C LEU A 38 -14.28 -1.49 -2.11
N VAL A 39 -15.38 -1.94 -1.52
CA VAL A 39 -16.66 -2.06 -2.25
C VAL A 39 -17.21 -0.69 -2.62
N ALA A 40 -17.16 0.29 -1.73
CA ALA A 40 -17.61 1.64 -2.02
C ALA A 40 -16.81 2.28 -3.17
N VAL A 41 -15.50 2.02 -3.27
CA VAL A 41 -14.67 2.44 -4.40
C VAL A 41 -15.16 1.78 -5.69
N ALA A 42 -15.37 0.46 -5.69
CA ALA A 42 -15.83 -0.28 -6.86
C ALA A 42 -17.25 0.13 -7.29
N ASP A 43 -18.16 0.35 -6.34
CA ASP A 43 -19.54 0.78 -6.61
C ASP A 43 -19.60 2.20 -7.24
N ALA A 44 -18.61 3.05 -6.92
CA ALA A 44 -18.43 4.35 -7.56
C ALA A 44 -17.89 4.25 -9.01
N GLY A 45 -17.53 3.06 -9.48
CA GLY A 45 -16.92 2.83 -10.79
C GLY A 45 -15.42 3.14 -10.84
N ALA A 46 -14.80 3.30 -9.69
CA ALA A 46 -13.36 3.43 -9.52
C ALA A 46 -12.70 2.07 -9.32
N ASP A 47 -11.39 2.01 -9.56
CA ASP A 47 -10.59 0.82 -9.36
C ASP A 47 -9.66 0.96 -8.15
N TYR A 48 -9.21 -0.17 -7.63
CA TYR A 48 -8.23 -0.18 -6.56
C TYR A 48 -7.14 -1.24 -6.76
N VAL A 49 -5.95 -0.94 -6.25
CA VAL A 49 -4.85 -1.89 -6.00
C VAL A 49 -4.39 -1.68 -4.56
N VAL A 50 -4.70 -2.62 -3.69
CA VAL A 50 -4.45 -2.48 -2.25
C VAL A 50 -3.65 -3.68 -1.74
N ARG A 51 -2.58 -3.40 -1.00
CA ARG A 51 -1.85 -4.45 -0.30
C ARG A 51 -2.66 -4.95 0.88
N ILE A 52 -2.76 -6.28 1.01
CA ILE A 52 -3.49 -6.90 2.12
C ILE A 52 -2.59 -7.69 3.07
N GLY A 53 -3.04 -7.86 4.30
CA GLY A 53 -2.52 -8.87 5.22
C GLY A 53 -3.25 -10.20 5.01
N TRP A 54 -2.62 -11.31 5.38
CA TRP A 54 -3.18 -12.65 5.21
C TRP A 54 -4.54 -12.87 5.90
N ASN A 55 -4.85 -12.10 6.92
CA ASN A 55 -6.08 -12.18 7.71
C ASN A 55 -6.87 -10.86 7.73
N ALA A 56 -6.56 -9.91 6.84
CA ALA A 56 -7.22 -8.60 6.82
C ALA A 56 -8.65 -8.68 6.32
N LEU A 57 -8.89 -9.57 5.36
CA LEU A 57 -10.17 -9.75 4.69
C LEU A 57 -10.55 -11.23 4.67
N LYS A 58 -11.85 -11.51 4.64
CA LYS A 58 -12.37 -12.85 4.43
C LYS A 58 -12.49 -13.10 2.92
N LEU A 59 -11.53 -13.84 2.39
CA LEU A 59 -11.49 -14.20 0.99
C LEU A 59 -12.33 -15.46 0.73
N ARG A 60 -13.05 -15.45 -0.38
CA ARG A 60 -13.90 -16.54 -0.84
C ARG A 60 -13.56 -16.93 -2.27
N THR A 61 -13.76 -18.18 -2.63
CA THR A 61 -13.76 -18.64 -4.02
C THR A 61 -14.98 -18.08 -4.76
N HIS A 62 -15.02 -18.25 -6.07
CA HIS A 62 -16.19 -17.91 -6.88
C HIS A 62 -17.46 -18.57 -6.35
N ASP A 63 -17.38 -19.84 -5.93
CA ASP A 63 -18.51 -20.63 -5.37
C ASP A 63 -18.89 -20.22 -3.94
N GLY A 64 -18.15 -19.27 -3.35
CA GLY A 64 -18.43 -18.75 -2.00
C GLY A 64 -17.81 -19.54 -0.86
N LEU A 65 -17.04 -20.57 -1.13
CA LEU A 65 -16.28 -21.30 -0.13
C LEU A 65 -15.11 -20.45 0.41
N PRO A 66 -14.61 -20.72 1.62
CA PRO A 66 -13.40 -20.07 2.11
C PRO A 66 -12.23 -20.30 1.15
N PHE A 67 -11.55 -19.21 0.74
CA PHE A 67 -10.35 -19.32 -0.08
C PHE A 67 -9.15 -19.72 0.78
N ASP A 68 -8.55 -20.87 0.46
CA ASP A 68 -7.33 -21.32 1.15
C ASP A 68 -6.11 -20.59 0.59
N LEU A 69 -5.82 -19.44 1.19
CA LEU A 69 -4.68 -18.61 0.83
C LEU A 69 -3.36 -19.37 0.96
N PHE A 70 -3.19 -20.16 2.03
CA PHE A 70 -1.90 -20.82 2.27
C PHE A 70 -1.64 -21.97 1.31
N ALA A 71 -2.66 -22.72 0.93
CA ALA A 71 -2.56 -23.69 -0.14
C ALA A 71 -2.23 -23.04 -1.49
N ALA A 72 -2.77 -21.87 -1.78
CA ALA A 72 -2.42 -21.11 -2.98
C ALA A 72 -0.96 -20.63 -2.94
N LEU A 73 -0.48 -20.12 -1.80
CA LEU A 73 0.90 -19.67 -1.63
C LEU A 73 1.92 -20.81 -1.74
N ASP A 74 1.58 -22.00 -1.29
CA ASP A 74 2.46 -23.18 -1.38
C ASP A 74 2.68 -23.65 -2.82
N ARG A 75 1.71 -23.35 -3.69
CA ARG A 75 1.80 -23.69 -5.12
C ARG A 75 2.59 -22.68 -5.94
N LEU A 76 2.96 -21.52 -5.38
CA LEU A 76 3.76 -20.54 -6.11
C LEU A 76 5.17 -21.07 -6.40
N PRO A 77 5.69 -20.89 -7.62
CA PRO A 77 7.08 -21.19 -7.94
C PRO A 77 8.06 -20.38 -7.08
N GLU A 78 9.31 -20.80 -7.00
CA GLU A 78 10.32 -20.16 -6.14
C GLU A 78 10.54 -18.67 -6.43
N GLN A 79 10.52 -18.29 -7.70
CA GLN A 79 10.56 -16.90 -8.14
C GLN A 79 9.33 -16.62 -9.00
N GLY A 80 8.16 -16.67 -8.37
CA GLY A 80 6.93 -16.68 -9.13
C GLY A 80 5.85 -15.77 -8.59
N MET A 81 4.96 -15.48 -9.51
CA MET A 81 3.73 -14.75 -9.29
C MET A 81 2.57 -15.65 -9.71
N ALA A 82 1.48 -15.56 -8.98
CA ALA A 82 0.22 -16.18 -9.35
C ALA A 82 -0.93 -15.21 -9.05
N GLU A 83 -2.04 -15.44 -9.69
CA GLU A 83 -3.27 -14.71 -9.45
C GLU A 83 -4.44 -15.68 -9.25
N ALA A 84 -5.47 -15.20 -8.58
CA ALA A 84 -6.70 -15.93 -8.37
C ALA A 84 -7.89 -14.98 -8.40
N GLU A 85 -8.92 -15.35 -9.12
CA GLU A 85 -10.23 -14.72 -9.02
C GLU A 85 -10.88 -15.16 -7.72
N ILE A 86 -11.28 -14.18 -6.93
CA ILE A 86 -11.84 -14.40 -5.60
C ILE A 86 -12.99 -13.42 -5.37
N SER A 87 -13.61 -13.52 -4.23
CA SER A 87 -14.53 -12.49 -3.73
C SER A 87 -14.20 -12.13 -2.28
N ILE A 88 -14.53 -10.90 -1.91
CA ILE A 88 -14.41 -10.38 -0.55
C ILE A 88 -15.77 -10.57 0.13
N ALA A 89 -15.82 -11.25 1.28
CA ALA A 89 -17.01 -11.33 2.08
C ALA A 89 -17.24 -10.03 2.85
N LEU A 90 -18.46 -9.49 2.78
CA LEU A 90 -18.90 -8.26 3.43
C LEU A 90 -19.63 -8.52 4.76
N ASP A 91 -20.04 -9.75 4.97
CA ASP A 91 -20.69 -10.19 6.19
C ASP A 91 -20.01 -11.43 6.80
N ARG A 92 -20.43 -11.81 7.98
CA ARG A 92 -19.86 -12.98 8.66
C ARG A 92 -20.20 -14.29 7.95
N ALA A 93 -21.39 -14.38 7.37
CA ALA A 93 -21.88 -15.58 6.68
C ALA A 93 -21.23 -15.75 5.29
N GLY A 94 -20.75 -14.65 4.69
CA GLY A 94 -20.18 -14.64 3.33
C GLY A 94 -21.26 -14.68 2.24
N THR A 95 -22.50 -14.30 2.59
CA THR A 95 -23.63 -14.20 1.64
C THR A 95 -23.50 -12.97 0.76
N ARG A 96 -23.13 -11.83 1.36
CA ARG A 96 -22.81 -10.62 0.61
C ARG A 96 -21.33 -10.62 0.25
N ARG A 97 -21.03 -10.54 -1.04
CA ARG A 97 -19.68 -10.64 -1.57
C ARG A 97 -19.48 -9.64 -2.69
N SER A 98 -18.24 -9.19 -2.86
CA SER A 98 -17.81 -8.38 -3.99
C SER A 98 -16.68 -9.10 -4.72
N PRO A 99 -16.73 -9.19 -6.07
CA PRO A 99 -15.66 -9.80 -6.84
C PRO A 99 -14.36 -9.00 -6.70
N ALA A 100 -13.25 -9.71 -6.71
CA ALA A 100 -11.92 -9.13 -6.68
C ALA A 100 -10.91 -10.13 -7.23
N ARG A 101 -9.72 -9.66 -7.57
CA ARG A 101 -8.58 -10.47 -8.00
C ARG A 101 -7.46 -10.34 -6.99
N LEU A 102 -6.89 -11.46 -6.59
CA LEU A 102 -5.74 -11.54 -5.70
C LEU A 102 -4.48 -11.82 -6.52
N VAL A 103 -3.54 -10.92 -6.49
CA VAL A 103 -2.20 -11.11 -7.07
C VAL A 103 -1.23 -11.43 -5.94
N MET A 104 -0.50 -12.53 -6.08
CA MET A 104 0.42 -13.07 -5.09
C MET A 104 1.82 -13.14 -5.68
N LEU A 105 2.80 -12.54 -5.02
CA LEU A 105 4.20 -12.57 -5.42
C LEU A 105 5.04 -13.15 -4.29
N ARG A 106 5.89 -14.14 -4.59
CA ARG A 106 6.91 -14.62 -3.66
C ARG A 106 8.07 -13.62 -3.64
N LYS A 107 8.50 -13.23 -2.47
CA LYS A 107 9.67 -12.37 -2.29
C LYS A 107 10.96 -13.16 -2.45
N THR A 108 12.07 -12.46 -2.68
CA THR A 108 13.39 -13.04 -2.51
C THR A 108 13.57 -13.56 -1.07
N GLU A 109 14.42 -14.54 -0.85
CA GLU A 109 14.62 -15.05 0.52
C GLU A 109 15.16 -13.97 1.47
N THR A 110 16.03 -13.10 0.96
CA THR A 110 16.55 -11.95 1.71
C THR A 110 15.43 -11.03 2.19
N ASP A 111 14.51 -10.64 1.31
CA ASP A 111 13.37 -9.77 1.66
C ASP A 111 12.37 -10.48 2.55
N ALA A 112 12.19 -11.78 2.34
CA ALA A 112 11.32 -12.60 3.17
C ALA A 112 11.83 -12.66 4.60
N GLU A 113 13.12 -12.94 4.79
CA GLU A 113 13.71 -12.98 6.13
C GLU A 113 13.74 -11.61 6.82
N ALA A 114 14.07 -10.54 6.10
CA ALA A 114 13.94 -9.19 6.61
C ALA A 114 12.50 -8.88 7.09
N SER A 115 11.49 -9.34 6.34
CA SER A 115 10.08 -9.19 6.69
C SER A 115 9.69 -10.04 7.91
N ARG A 116 10.20 -11.28 8.02
CA ARG A 116 10.02 -12.15 9.19
C ARG A 116 10.64 -11.54 10.45
N CYS A 117 11.87 -11.00 10.35
CA CYS A 117 12.53 -10.30 11.43
C CYS A 117 11.72 -9.09 11.91
N LYS A 118 11.19 -8.28 11.00
CA LYS A 118 10.28 -7.17 11.35
C LYS A 118 9.03 -7.67 12.09
N ALA A 119 8.42 -8.77 11.64
CA ALA A 119 7.25 -9.37 12.29
C ALA A 119 7.59 -9.87 13.72
N ARG A 120 8.69 -10.59 13.90
CA ARG A 120 9.17 -11.06 15.23
C ARG A 120 9.44 -9.87 16.16
N ARG A 121 10.13 -8.82 15.66
CA ARG A 121 10.43 -7.61 16.46
C ARG A 121 9.14 -6.91 16.90
N LYS A 122 8.15 -6.77 16.00
CA LYS A 122 6.85 -6.17 16.32
C LYS A 122 6.12 -6.97 17.41
N SER A 123 6.04 -8.30 17.28
CA SER A 123 5.38 -9.16 18.27
C SER A 123 6.08 -9.11 19.62
N ARG A 124 7.43 -9.13 19.65
CA ARG A 124 8.21 -9.00 20.88
C ARG A 124 7.92 -7.68 21.62
N ARG A 125 7.85 -6.55 20.88
CA ARG A 125 7.49 -5.25 21.47
C ARG A 125 6.08 -5.22 22.07
N GLN A 126 5.19 -6.07 21.60
CA GLN A 126 3.82 -6.21 22.08
C GLN A 126 3.67 -7.32 23.15
N GLY A 127 4.76 -7.95 23.60
CA GLY A 127 4.72 -9.06 24.53
C GLY A 127 4.01 -10.31 24.00
N LYS A 128 3.96 -10.49 22.66
CA LYS A 128 3.20 -11.58 22.01
C LYS A 128 4.13 -12.51 21.23
N THR A 129 3.76 -13.78 21.16
CA THR A 129 4.36 -14.74 20.24
C THR A 129 3.85 -14.49 18.83
N VAL A 130 4.74 -14.52 17.84
CA VAL A 130 4.35 -14.35 16.44
C VAL A 130 3.67 -15.63 15.94
N ASN A 131 2.56 -15.47 15.25
CA ASN A 131 1.83 -16.58 14.63
C ASN A 131 2.62 -17.14 13.43
N ALA A 132 2.67 -18.47 13.28
CA ALA A 132 3.34 -19.16 12.18
C ALA A 132 2.84 -18.69 10.79
N ASN A 133 1.53 -18.50 10.64
CA ASN A 133 0.93 -17.97 9.42
C ASN A 133 1.42 -16.56 9.09
N THR A 134 1.67 -15.72 10.10
CA THR A 134 2.24 -14.38 9.90
C THR A 134 3.67 -14.46 9.37
N LEU A 135 4.47 -15.40 9.88
CA LEU A 135 5.84 -15.63 9.38
C LEU A 135 5.83 -16.18 7.96
N LYS A 136 4.94 -17.12 7.66
CA LYS A 136 4.77 -17.69 6.31
C LYS A 136 4.35 -16.58 5.32
N ALA A 137 3.29 -15.84 5.64
CA ALA A 137 2.79 -14.75 4.81
C ALA A 137 3.78 -13.58 4.64
N ALA A 138 4.73 -13.40 5.56
CA ALA A 138 5.77 -12.39 5.45
C ALA A 138 6.69 -12.60 4.24
N GLY A 139 6.80 -13.82 3.73
CA GLY A 139 7.54 -14.18 2.51
C GLY A 139 6.85 -13.77 1.22
N TYR A 140 5.67 -13.15 1.28
CA TYR A 140 4.87 -12.84 0.09
C TYR A 140 4.40 -11.39 0.07
N VAL A 141 4.12 -10.88 -1.13
CA VAL A 141 3.33 -9.68 -1.37
C VAL A 141 1.95 -10.13 -1.82
N LEU A 142 0.91 -9.62 -1.18
CA LEU A 142 -0.48 -9.92 -1.49
C LEU A 142 -1.14 -8.60 -1.90
N LEU A 143 -1.56 -8.50 -3.16
CA LEU A 143 -2.28 -7.36 -3.70
C LEU A 143 -3.69 -7.79 -4.06
N LEU A 144 -4.65 -7.01 -3.63
CA LEU A 144 -6.05 -7.15 -3.99
C LEU A 144 -6.43 -6.04 -4.95
N THR A 145 -7.15 -6.38 -6.02
CA THR A 145 -7.54 -5.40 -7.04
C THR A 145 -8.94 -5.69 -7.60
N SER A 146 -9.63 -4.63 -8.01
CA SER A 146 -10.86 -4.71 -8.83
C SER A 146 -10.58 -4.82 -10.31
N LEU A 147 -9.36 -4.50 -10.75
CA LEU A 147 -8.97 -4.62 -12.17
C LEU A 147 -9.01 -6.08 -12.62
N ASP A 148 -9.77 -6.36 -13.66
CA ASP A 148 -9.77 -7.68 -14.29
C ASP A 148 -8.46 -7.94 -15.08
N ALA A 149 -8.21 -9.21 -15.43
CA ALA A 149 -6.96 -9.62 -16.09
C ALA A 149 -6.84 -9.07 -17.53
N ASN A 150 -7.96 -8.73 -18.17
CA ASN A 150 -7.94 -8.17 -19.53
C ASN A 150 -7.54 -6.69 -19.52
N ARG A 151 -7.83 -5.98 -18.42
CA ARG A 151 -7.47 -4.57 -18.24
C ARG A 151 -6.05 -4.36 -17.75
N ALA A 152 -5.56 -5.25 -16.89
CA ALA A 152 -4.21 -5.17 -16.34
C ALA A 152 -3.69 -6.57 -16.00
N ALA A 153 -2.59 -6.99 -16.61
CA ALA A 153 -1.93 -8.22 -16.24
C ALA A 153 -1.41 -8.15 -14.79
N ALA A 154 -1.14 -9.28 -14.17
CA ALA A 154 -0.64 -9.29 -12.78
C ALA A 154 0.69 -8.52 -12.62
N ALA A 155 1.55 -8.51 -13.64
CA ALA A 155 2.78 -7.71 -13.66
C ALA A 155 2.48 -6.21 -13.64
N ASP A 156 1.44 -5.75 -14.37
CA ASP A 156 1.03 -4.35 -14.39
C ASP A 156 0.46 -3.93 -13.04
N VAL A 157 -0.32 -4.78 -12.39
CA VAL A 157 -0.83 -4.55 -11.02
C VAL A 157 0.32 -4.36 -10.03
N LEU A 158 1.39 -5.17 -10.16
CA LEU A 158 2.60 -5.00 -9.34
C LEU A 158 3.34 -3.70 -9.67
N ALA A 159 3.46 -3.34 -10.94
CA ALA A 159 4.08 -2.09 -11.36
C ALA A 159 3.30 -0.87 -10.85
N LEU A 160 1.98 -0.87 -10.99
CA LEU A 160 1.10 0.16 -10.44
C LEU A 160 1.28 0.29 -8.91
N TYR A 161 1.33 -0.83 -8.19
CA TYR A 161 1.52 -0.78 -6.75
C TYR A 161 2.88 -0.20 -6.34
N ARG A 162 3.93 -0.37 -7.15
CA ARG A 162 5.26 0.22 -6.90
C ARG A 162 5.21 1.75 -6.93
N VAL A 163 4.35 2.35 -7.76
CA VAL A 163 4.15 3.82 -7.82
C VAL A 163 3.73 4.38 -6.44
N ARG A 164 3.05 3.59 -5.60
CA ARG A 164 2.71 3.99 -4.23
C ARG A 164 3.93 4.47 -3.40
N TRP A 165 5.13 3.93 -3.69
CA TRP A 165 6.35 4.37 -3.01
C TRP A 165 6.63 5.87 -3.18
N GLN A 166 6.22 6.47 -4.30
CA GLN A 166 6.41 7.89 -4.54
C GLN A 166 5.72 8.76 -3.48
N ILE A 167 4.57 8.32 -2.96
CA ILE A 167 3.86 9.00 -1.87
C ILE A 167 4.74 9.04 -0.60
N GLU A 168 5.44 7.97 -0.29
CA GLU A 168 6.36 7.95 0.86
C GLU A 168 7.52 8.93 0.68
N LEU A 169 8.03 9.08 -0.54
CA LEU A 169 9.05 10.08 -0.88
C LEU A 169 8.50 11.50 -0.74
N VAL A 170 7.28 11.77 -1.20
CA VAL A 170 6.61 13.06 -1.02
C VAL A 170 6.49 13.38 0.47
N PHE A 171 5.97 12.47 1.28
CA PHE A 171 5.88 12.68 2.74
C PHE A 171 7.25 12.87 3.39
N LYS A 172 8.29 12.16 2.94
CA LYS A 172 9.65 12.35 3.43
C LYS A 172 10.16 13.75 3.10
N ARG A 173 9.96 14.21 1.86
CA ARG A 173 10.31 15.57 1.43
C ARG A 173 9.55 16.63 2.25
N LEU A 174 8.24 16.49 2.39
CA LEU A 174 7.42 17.39 3.18
C LEU A 174 7.91 17.48 4.64
N LYS A 175 8.26 16.34 5.25
CA LYS A 175 8.79 16.31 6.62
C LYS A 175 10.16 16.95 6.74
N SER A 176 11.06 16.72 5.79
CA SER A 176 12.44 17.21 5.86
C SER A 176 12.61 18.64 5.35
N LEU A 177 11.90 19.04 4.29
CA LEU A 177 12.05 20.36 3.68
C LEU A 177 11.11 21.40 4.30
N LEU A 178 9.91 21.00 4.70
CA LEU A 178 8.89 21.90 5.24
C LEU A 178 8.72 21.77 6.76
N ASP A 179 9.54 20.96 7.41
CA ASP A 179 9.48 20.72 8.86
C ASP A 179 8.05 20.44 9.37
N LEU A 180 7.32 19.58 8.64
CA LEU A 180 5.96 19.18 9.01
C LEU A 180 5.91 18.31 10.27
N ALA A 181 7.06 17.88 10.78
CA ALA A 181 7.14 17.06 12.00
C ALA A 181 6.91 17.89 13.27
N ALA A 182 7.17 19.20 13.23
CA ALA A 182 7.00 20.12 14.36
C ALA A 182 5.76 20.99 14.13
N LEU A 183 4.70 20.73 14.90
CA LEU A 183 3.52 21.60 14.91
C LEU A 183 3.76 22.77 15.87
N PRO A 184 3.60 24.02 15.42
CA PRO A 184 3.89 25.19 16.26
C PRO A 184 2.82 25.46 17.32
N ALA A 185 1.66 24.80 17.21
CA ALA A 185 0.52 25.03 18.08
C ALA A 185 -0.10 23.75 18.58
N LYS A 186 -0.65 23.80 19.80
CA LYS A 186 -1.46 22.72 20.38
C LYS A 186 -2.93 22.81 19.98
N ASP A 187 -3.35 23.96 19.49
CA ASP A 187 -4.70 24.18 18.99
C ASP A 187 -4.90 23.43 17.68
N PRO A 188 -5.96 22.58 17.56
CA PRO A 188 -6.16 21.72 16.40
C PRO A 188 -6.43 22.50 15.11
N ASP A 189 -7.15 23.62 15.15
CA ASP A 189 -7.52 24.38 13.97
C ASP A 189 -6.33 25.19 13.45
N LEU A 190 -5.53 25.75 14.36
CA LEU A 190 -4.30 26.42 14.02
C LEU A 190 -3.27 25.44 13.45
N ALA A 191 -3.14 24.25 14.03
CA ALA A 191 -2.28 23.20 13.52
C ALA A 191 -2.71 22.75 12.12
N ARG A 192 -4.01 22.59 11.89
CA ARG A 192 -4.58 22.23 10.57
C ARG A 192 -4.30 23.30 9.53
N SER A 193 -4.56 24.56 9.86
CA SER A 193 -4.29 25.70 8.98
C SER A 193 -2.81 25.78 8.59
N TRP A 194 -1.93 25.56 9.55
CA TRP A 194 -0.48 25.54 9.32
C TRP A 194 -0.03 24.39 8.40
N ILE A 195 -0.59 23.19 8.57
CA ILE A 195 -0.30 22.05 7.69
C ILE A 195 -0.77 22.36 6.26
N TYR A 196 -2.01 22.87 6.09
CA TYR A 196 -2.51 23.22 4.77
C TYR A 196 -1.67 24.30 4.09
N ALA A 197 -1.26 25.34 4.83
CA ALA A 197 -0.40 26.37 4.28
C ALA A 197 0.93 25.80 3.76
N LYS A 198 1.56 24.91 4.52
CA LYS A 198 2.80 24.25 4.06
C LYS A 198 2.57 23.31 2.87
N LEU A 199 1.45 22.60 2.81
CA LEU A 199 1.11 21.77 1.64
C LEU A 199 0.87 22.63 0.40
N ILE A 200 0.21 23.78 0.52
CA ILE A 200 0.06 24.74 -0.59
C ILE A 200 1.41 25.22 -1.09
N VAL A 201 2.31 25.63 -0.19
CA VAL A 201 3.67 26.06 -0.57
C VAL A 201 4.41 24.93 -1.27
N ALA A 202 4.30 23.68 -0.78
CA ALA A 202 4.93 22.53 -1.43
C ALA A 202 4.43 22.32 -2.86
N LEU A 203 3.13 22.40 -3.08
CA LEU A 203 2.51 22.25 -4.40
C LEU A 203 2.90 23.39 -5.36
N LEU A 204 2.95 24.62 -4.85
CA LEU A 204 3.41 25.76 -5.65
C LEU A 204 4.86 25.62 -6.06
N LEU A 205 5.74 25.21 -5.13
CA LEU A 205 7.16 24.97 -5.43
C LEU A 205 7.34 23.82 -6.42
N GLU A 206 6.57 22.73 -6.29
CA GLU A 206 6.61 21.60 -7.22
C GLU A 206 6.22 22.03 -8.63
N ASN A 207 5.15 22.81 -8.79
CA ASN A 207 4.73 23.36 -10.08
C ASN A 207 5.78 24.29 -10.68
N VAL A 208 6.33 25.23 -9.90
CA VAL A 208 7.38 26.15 -10.37
C VAL A 208 8.65 25.39 -10.77
N CYS A 209 9.06 24.39 -9.98
CA CYS A 209 10.23 23.58 -10.31
C CYS A 209 9.99 22.73 -11.57
N HIS A 210 8.76 22.20 -11.75
CA HIS A 210 8.41 21.42 -12.94
C HIS A 210 8.48 22.29 -14.19
N ASP A 211 7.88 23.46 -14.15
CA ASP A 211 7.86 24.42 -15.27
C ASP A 211 9.27 24.96 -15.60
N ALA A 212 10.10 25.19 -14.55
CA ALA A 212 11.45 25.73 -14.73
C ALA A 212 12.47 24.71 -15.26
N LEU A 213 12.26 23.43 -14.98
CA LEU A 213 13.21 22.39 -15.37
C LEU A 213 12.88 21.71 -16.70
N ASP A 214 11.69 22.01 -17.28
CA ASP A 214 11.19 21.40 -18.53
C ASP A 214 11.48 19.88 -18.62
N SER A 215 11.57 19.26 -17.45
CA SER A 215 11.87 17.85 -17.29
C SER A 215 10.60 17.15 -16.83
N PRO A 216 10.04 16.25 -17.67
CA PRO A 216 9.11 15.29 -17.14
C PRO A 216 9.80 14.57 -15.96
N PRO A 217 9.07 14.16 -14.91
CA PRO A 217 9.66 13.34 -13.87
C PRO A 217 10.34 12.17 -14.54
N CYS A 218 11.67 12.19 -14.58
CA CYS A 218 12.43 11.10 -15.14
C CYS A 218 11.93 9.83 -14.49
N ALA A 219 11.33 8.98 -15.29
CA ALA A 219 11.22 7.58 -14.98
C ALA A 219 12.64 7.02 -15.00
N GLU A 220 13.45 7.39 -14.01
CA GLU A 220 14.64 6.62 -13.74
C GLU A 220 14.16 5.22 -13.44
N PRO A 221 14.68 4.22 -14.18
CA PRO A 221 14.39 2.83 -13.83
C PRO A 221 14.78 2.67 -12.37
N ILE A 222 13.80 2.31 -11.53
CA ILE A 222 14.05 2.00 -10.12
C ILE A 222 15.12 0.91 -10.16
N PRO A 223 16.34 1.14 -9.62
CA PRO A 223 17.37 0.12 -9.63
C PRO A 223 16.79 -1.14 -8.98
N PRO A 224 17.11 -2.32 -9.49
CA PRO A 224 16.73 -3.57 -8.86
C PRO A 224 17.13 -3.49 -7.39
N ALA A 225 16.34 -4.06 -6.51
CA ALA A 225 16.49 -3.96 -5.05
C ALA A 225 17.86 -4.45 -4.51
N ASP A 226 18.72 -4.92 -5.36
CA ASP A 226 20.03 -5.51 -5.06
C ASP A 226 21.17 -4.49 -4.90
N ASP A 227 20.99 -3.21 -5.28
CA ASP A 227 22.09 -2.25 -5.30
C ASP A 227 22.20 -1.33 -4.05
N LEU A 228 21.48 -1.64 -2.98
CA LEU A 228 21.57 -0.87 -1.72
C LEU A 228 22.59 -1.46 -0.70
N SER A 229 23.48 -2.35 -1.10
CA SER A 229 24.39 -3.05 -0.15
C SER A 229 25.88 -2.72 -0.28
N MET A 230 26.28 -1.71 -1.05
CA MET A 230 27.69 -1.36 -1.15
C MET A 230 27.96 0.12 -0.81
N ALA A 231 27.95 0.45 0.49
CA ALA A 231 28.73 1.56 1.00
C ALA A 231 30.15 1.05 1.30
N PRO A 232 31.23 1.55 0.71
CA PRO A 232 32.58 1.14 1.06
C PRO A 232 32.91 1.60 2.48
N ALA A 233 33.43 0.67 3.28
CA ALA A 233 34.01 0.98 4.59
C ALA A 233 35.16 1.96 4.40
N SER A 234 35.13 3.13 5.05
CA SER A 234 36.24 4.05 5.19
C SER A 234 37.36 3.35 5.96
N PRO A 235 38.62 3.41 5.49
CA PRO A 235 39.75 2.93 6.29
C PRO A 235 40.02 3.90 7.44
N ALA A 236 40.13 3.33 8.63
CA ALA A 236 40.61 4.02 9.81
C ALA A 236 42.06 4.46 9.62
N ALA A 237 42.35 5.69 9.97
CA ALA A 237 43.63 6.22 10.32
C ALA A 237 43.53 6.92 11.68
#